data_cab85990ae9ed2ccbf8aa32f1fbe3cf9
#
_entry.id   cab85990ae9ed2ccbf8aa32f1fbe3cf9
#
_cell.length_a   1.000
_cell.length_b   1.000
_cell.length_c   1.000
_cell.angle_alpha   90.00
_cell.angle_beta   90.00
_cell.angle_gamma   90.00
#
_symmetry.space_group_name_H-M   'P 1'
#
loop_
_entity.id
_entity.type
_entity.pdbx_description
1 polymer ?
#
loop_
_entity_poly.entity_id
_entity_poly.type
_entity_poly.pdbx_seq_one_letter_code
_entity_poly.pdbx_strand_id
1 'polypeptide(L)'
;YEYSDQGGYPYFYTGKVNEEEKKNDPRQDKIGLISYNDESSYYRSLLNASANIEYQTLHFTLSAVTGYQHLKDRMVLDHDFTEKDIFTLNQQQRLNTLSEEIVMKSKPGGNWQWANGIFGFYQWLNTDGPVEFKKDGVTEVIENNANNNFPNSPAAPTMKLTINNPTLNVSGNFDTPTFSAAIYHQSTYNNFLIDGLSITAGLRLDYEKMSMNYNSASTPMDFNFKFYMQMPPPRPTIDLESKNMIAPAGINGKLSNDYLQLLPKFAIQYEWK
;
A
#
# COMPACT_ATOMS: atom_id res chain seq x y z
N TYR A 1 -4.81 20.71 -12.05
CA TYR A 1 -4.95 20.69 -10.59
C TYR A 1 -6.31 20.13 -10.23
N GLU A 2 -6.35 19.22 -9.29
CA GLU A 2 -7.56 18.61 -8.76
C GLU A 2 -7.56 18.77 -7.24
N TYR A 3 -8.73 19.10 -6.71
CA TYR A 3 -8.97 19.22 -5.27
C TYR A 3 -10.23 18.43 -4.93
N SER A 4 -10.19 17.65 -3.87
CA SER A 4 -11.33 16.89 -3.34
C SER A 4 -11.34 16.99 -1.82
N ASP A 5 -12.52 17.26 -1.27
CA ASP A 5 -12.77 17.26 0.17
C ASP A 5 -14.12 16.58 0.38
N GLN A 6 -14.08 15.42 0.98
CA GLN A 6 -15.23 14.52 1.07
C GLN A 6 -15.39 14.05 2.51
N GLY A 7 -16.61 14.12 3.01
CA GLY A 7 -17.03 13.41 4.21
C GLY A 7 -17.92 12.23 3.84
N GLY A 8 -18.18 11.36 4.79
CA GLY A 8 -19.13 10.27 4.61
C GLY A 8 -18.58 8.92 5.06
N TYR A 9 -19.39 7.91 4.81
CA TYR A 9 -19.16 6.55 5.27
C TYR A 9 -19.04 5.63 4.06
N PRO A 10 -17.82 5.12 3.75
CA PRO A 10 -17.57 4.40 2.48
C PRO A 10 -18.22 3.03 2.41
N TYR A 11 -18.61 2.44 3.53
CA TYR A 11 -19.15 1.09 3.60
C TYR A 11 -20.37 0.98 4.51
N PHE A 12 -21.17 -0.03 4.26
CA PHE A 12 -22.26 -0.49 5.12
C PHE A 12 -22.32 -2.02 5.09
N TYR A 13 -22.90 -2.62 6.11
CA TYR A 13 -22.97 -4.06 6.19
C TYR A 13 -24.02 -4.62 5.22
N THR A 14 -23.61 -5.53 4.32
CA THR A 14 -24.47 -6.13 3.30
C THR A 14 -25.03 -7.51 3.69
N GLY A 15 -24.67 -8.01 4.87
CA GLY A 15 -25.01 -9.36 5.33
C GLY A 15 -23.98 -10.42 4.88
N LYS A 16 -24.19 -11.63 5.32
CA LYS A 16 -23.41 -12.80 4.91
C LYS A 16 -23.78 -13.23 3.50
N VAL A 17 -22.82 -13.75 2.75
CA VAL A 17 -23.03 -14.18 1.34
C VAL A 17 -23.74 -15.53 1.27
N ASN A 18 -23.42 -16.44 2.20
CA ASN A 18 -23.99 -17.79 2.25
C ASN A 18 -25.36 -17.79 2.92
N GLU A 19 -26.36 -18.43 2.32
CA GLU A 19 -27.74 -18.47 2.82
C GLU A 19 -27.89 -19.14 4.20
N GLU A 20 -27.07 -20.14 4.53
CA GLU A 20 -27.05 -20.75 5.86
C GLU A 20 -26.46 -19.80 6.92
N GLU A 21 -25.42 -19.07 6.55
CA GLU A 21 -24.80 -18.08 7.42
C GLU A 21 -25.71 -16.85 7.62
N LYS A 22 -26.49 -16.48 6.61
CA LYS A 22 -27.46 -15.37 6.71
C LYS A 22 -28.48 -15.62 7.82
N LYS A 23 -29.01 -16.85 7.94
CA LYS A 23 -30.03 -17.20 8.97
C LYS A 23 -29.50 -17.06 10.37
N ASN A 24 -28.22 -17.24 10.58
CA ASN A 24 -27.55 -17.20 11.88
C ASN A 24 -26.68 -15.95 12.05
N ASP A 25 -26.83 -14.95 11.19
CA ASP A 25 -26.07 -13.72 11.27
C ASP A 25 -26.57 -12.86 12.45
N PRO A 26 -25.73 -12.62 13.48
CA PRO A 26 -26.11 -11.82 14.62
C PRO A 26 -26.31 -10.33 14.30
N ARG A 27 -25.92 -9.90 13.08
CA ARG A 27 -26.07 -8.53 12.59
C ARG A 27 -27.10 -8.39 11.47
N GLN A 28 -28.04 -9.34 11.37
CA GLN A 28 -29.04 -9.30 10.30
C GLN A 28 -29.89 -8.02 10.33
N ASP A 29 -30.14 -7.47 11.50
CA ASP A 29 -30.83 -6.20 11.72
C ASP A 29 -30.02 -4.97 11.32
N LYS A 30 -28.72 -5.14 11.08
CA LYS A 30 -27.78 -4.09 10.66
C LYS A 30 -27.56 -4.03 9.13
N ILE A 31 -28.17 -4.93 8.37
CA ILE A 31 -28.01 -4.95 6.91
C ILE A 31 -28.50 -3.64 6.30
N GLY A 32 -27.64 -2.99 5.52
CA GLY A 32 -27.92 -1.71 4.88
C GLY A 32 -27.79 -0.49 5.80
N LEU A 33 -27.48 -0.68 7.08
CA LEU A 33 -27.28 0.42 8.02
C LEU A 33 -25.80 0.80 8.08
N ILE A 34 -25.57 2.09 8.24
CA ILE A 34 -24.26 2.64 8.58
C ILE A 34 -24.10 2.56 10.08
N SER A 35 -23.03 1.92 10.54
CA SER A 35 -22.77 1.62 11.94
C SER A 35 -21.48 2.23 12.48
N TYR A 36 -21.01 3.28 11.85
CA TYR A 36 -19.78 3.98 12.27
C TYR A 36 -20.02 4.75 13.57
N ASN A 37 -19.01 4.77 14.44
CA ASN A 37 -19.01 5.57 15.65
C ASN A 37 -18.10 6.81 15.56
N ASP A 38 -17.15 6.84 14.61
CA ASP A 38 -16.29 7.97 14.31
C ASP A 38 -16.55 8.54 12.91
N GLU A 39 -16.32 9.83 12.71
CA GLU A 39 -16.46 10.48 11.41
C GLU A 39 -15.35 10.06 10.46
N SER A 40 -15.72 9.81 9.20
CA SER A 40 -14.79 9.51 8.12
C SER A 40 -14.67 10.67 7.15
N SER A 41 -13.48 10.91 6.66
CA SER A 41 -13.21 11.98 5.69
C SER A 41 -12.06 11.64 4.76
N TYR A 42 -12.10 12.20 3.55
CA TYR A 42 -11.02 12.10 2.58
C TYR A 42 -10.74 13.47 1.97
N TYR A 43 -9.49 13.87 2.03
CA TYR A 43 -8.96 15.06 1.41
C TYR A 43 -7.92 14.68 0.37
N ARG A 44 -7.95 15.32 -0.82
CA ARG A 44 -6.93 15.17 -1.85
C ARG A 44 -6.63 16.49 -2.56
N SER A 45 -5.35 16.76 -2.75
CA SER A 45 -4.82 17.83 -3.60
C SER A 45 -3.82 17.20 -4.58
N LEU A 46 -4.11 17.29 -5.87
CA LEU A 46 -3.31 16.70 -6.94
C LEU A 46 -2.93 17.78 -7.96
N LEU A 47 -1.64 17.96 -8.18
CA LEU A 47 -1.09 18.78 -9.25
C LEU A 47 -0.38 17.85 -10.25
N ASN A 48 -0.77 17.94 -11.53
CA ASN A 48 -0.03 17.36 -12.64
C ASN A 48 0.40 18.50 -13.56
N ALA A 49 1.67 18.51 -13.92
CA ALA A 49 2.25 19.43 -14.89
C ALA A 49 3.09 18.64 -15.88
N SER A 50 3.06 19.04 -17.15
CA SER A 50 3.93 18.45 -18.16
C SER A 50 4.40 19.49 -19.16
N ALA A 51 5.60 19.29 -19.68
CA ALA A 51 6.19 20.05 -20.77
C ALA A 51 6.60 19.08 -21.88
N ASN A 52 6.24 19.40 -23.12
CA ASN A 52 6.63 18.64 -24.29
C ASN A 52 7.39 19.59 -25.24
N ILE A 53 8.61 19.18 -25.59
CA ILE A 53 9.47 19.90 -26.55
C ILE A 53 9.73 18.96 -27.70
N GLU A 54 9.44 19.43 -28.92
CA GLU A 54 9.70 18.67 -30.14
C GLU A 54 10.59 19.48 -31.08
N TYR A 55 11.66 18.84 -31.54
CA TYR A 55 12.58 19.35 -32.55
C TYR A 55 12.52 18.50 -33.81
N GLN A 56 12.11 19.07 -34.91
CA GLN A 56 11.97 18.40 -36.18
C GLN A 56 13.11 18.73 -37.15
N THR A 57 13.74 17.68 -37.69
CA THR A 57 14.73 17.78 -38.76
C THR A 57 14.20 17.17 -40.06
N LEU A 58 14.98 17.17 -41.12
CA LEU A 58 14.63 16.47 -42.37
C LEU A 58 14.57 14.95 -42.21
N HIS A 59 15.36 14.38 -41.30
CA HIS A 59 15.59 12.92 -41.19
C HIS A 59 14.92 12.29 -39.94
N PHE A 60 14.79 13.05 -38.86
CA PHE A 60 14.22 12.55 -37.59
C PHE A 60 13.46 13.63 -36.86
N THR A 61 12.67 13.18 -35.88
CA THR A 61 12.04 14.03 -34.88
C THR A 61 12.59 13.64 -33.53
N LEU A 62 13.04 14.63 -32.75
CA LEU A 62 13.45 14.47 -31.36
C LEU A 62 12.37 15.08 -30.47
N SER A 63 11.86 14.33 -29.51
CA SER A 63 10.88 14.82 -28.52
C SER A 63 11.37 14.56 -27.12
N ALA A 64 11.12 15.51 -26.23
CA ALA A 64 11.37 15.38 -24.80
C ALA A 64 10.08 15.71 -24.04
N VAL A 65 9.66 14.82 -23.15
CA VAL A 65 8.47 14.98 -22.33
C VAL A 65 8.86 14.91 -20.88
N THR A 66 8.77 16.07 -20.21
CA THR A 66 8.99 16.17 -18.76
C THR A 66 7.63 16.16 -18.07
N GLY A 67 7.43 15.31 -17.07
CA GLY A 67 6.25 15.23 -16.24
C GLY A 67 6.57 15.47 -14.77
N TYR A 68 5.72 16.23 -14.09
CA TYR A 68 5.77 16.42 -12.65
C TYR A 68 4.40 16.18 -12.04
N GLN A 69 4.36 15.37 -10.99
CA GLN A 69 3.15 15.13 -10.19
C GLN A 69 3.43 15.44 -8.72
N HIS A 70 2.51 16.16 -8.11
CA HIS A 70 2.46 16.35 -6.66
C HIS A 70 1.08 15.93 -6.15
N LEU A 71 1.06 14.95 -5.25
CA LEU A 71 -0.13 14.51 -4.55
C LEU A 71 0.06 14.73 -3.05
N LYS A 72 -0.98 15.27 -2.42
CA LYS A 72 -1.14 15.27 -0.98
C LYS A 72 -2.55 14.80 -0.68
N ASP A 73 -2.68 13.73 0.08
CA ASP A 73 -3.97 13.26 0.55
C ASP A 73 -3.97 12.98 2.05
N ARG A 74 -5.18 12.90 2.59
CA ARG A 74 -5.43 12.49 3.95
C ARG A 74 -6.76 11.75 4.00
N MET A 75 -6.74 10.58 4.59
CA MET A 75 -7.92 9.76 4.85
C MET A 75 -8.04 9.52 6.35
N VAL A 76 -9.16 9.91 6.91
CA VAL A 76 -9.55 9.54 8.27
C VAL A 76 -10.69 8.55 8.14
N LEU A 77 -10.59 7.43 8.81
CA LEU A 77 -11.54 6.35 8.66
C LEU A 77 -11.74 5.63 9.98
N ASP A 78 -13.01 5.47 10.37
CA ASP A 78 -13.43 4.42 11.27
C ASP A 78 -13.33 3.08 10.52
N HIS A 79 -12.28 2.34 10.81
CA HIS A 79 -11.86 1.23 9.95
C HIS A 79 -12.47 -0.12 10.34
N ASP A 80 -13.11 -0.22 11.49
CA ASP A 80 -13.82 -1.45 11.87
C ASP A 80 -15.25 -1.53 11.29
N PHE A 81 -15.77 -0.39 10.78
CA PHE A 81 -17.08 -0.28 10.13
C PHE A 81 -18.24 -0.78 11.00
N THR A 82 -18.10 -0.70 12.31
CA THR A 82 -19.10 -1.13 13.27
C THR A 82 -19.42 -0.03 14.28
N GLU A 83 -20.36 -0.28 15.17
CA GLU A 83 -20.69 0.59 16.30
C GLU A 83 -19.77 0.39 17.52
N LYS A 84 -18.79 -0.52 17.41
CA LYS A 84 -17.78 -0.75 18.42
C LYS A 84 -16.63 0.24 18.25
N ASP A 85 -16.07 0.66 19.36
CA ASP A 85 -14.94 1.58 19.39
C ASP A 85 -13.61 0.79 19.32
N ILE A 86 -13.33 0.18 18.13
CA ILE A 86 -12.18 -0.72 17.94
C ILE A 86 -10.95 0.05 17.51
N PHE A 87 -10.94 0.67 16.32
CA PHE A 87 -9.81 1.45 15.87
C PHE A 87 -10.12 2.42 14.74
N THR A 88 -9.37 3.52 14.71
CA THR A 88 -9.38 4.52 13.65
C THR A 88 -8.05 4.58 12.93
N LEU A 89 -8.09 4.86 11.63
CA LEU A 89 -6.95 5.10 10.77
C LEU A 89 -6.91 6.57 10.34
N ASN A 90 -5.76 7.23 10.46
CA ASN A 90 -5.52 8.55 9.92
C ASN A 90 -4.32 8.48 8.98
N GLN A 91 -4.55 8.08 7.73
CA GLN A 91 -3.49 7.98 6.73
C GLN A 91 -3.27 9.30 6.01
N GLN A 92 -2.02 9.71 5.90
CA GLN A 92 -1.61 10.86 5.09
C GLN A 92 -0.53 10.41 4.11
N GLN A 93 -0.63 10.89 2.87
CA GLN A 93 0.37 10.62 1.84
C GLN A 93 0.85 11.93 1.20
N ARG A 94 2.13 11.96 0.90
CA ARG A 94 2.77 13.00 0.09
C ARG A 94 3.61 12.32 -0.98
N LEU A 95 3.22 12.51 -2.21
CA LEU A 95 3.90 11.97 -3.38
C LEU A 95 4.43 13.11 -4.23
N ASN A 96 5.69 13.02 -4.64
CA ASN A 96 6.24 13.81 -5.71
C ASN A 96 6.85 12.85 -6.73
N THR A 97 6.54 13.02 -7.99
CA THR A 97 7.13 12.25 -9.08
C THR A 97 7.63 13.19 -10.16
N LEU A 98 8.89 13.03 -10.54
CA LEU A 98 9.48 13.66 -11.71
C LEU A 98 9.79 12.58 -12.73
N SER A 99 9.34 12.75 -13.97
CA SER A 99 9.61 11.83 -15.07
C SER A 99 10.12 12.57 -16.28
N GLU A 100 10.99 11.91 -17.04
CA GLU A 100 11.54 12.41 -18.30
C GLU A 100 11.55 11.28 -19.33
N GLU A 101 11.07 11.57 -20.53
CA GLU A 101 11.20 10.68 -21.68
C GLU A 101 11.75 11.46 -22.87
N ILE A 102 12.85 10.97 -23.43
CA ILE A 102 13.46 11.52 -24.65
C ILE A 102 13.37 10.47 -25.74
N VAL A 103 12.72 10.81 -26.84
CA VAL A 103 12.50 9.91 -27.99
C VAL A 103 13.02 10.53 -29.27
N MET A 104 13.83 9.78 -29.97
CA MET A 104 14.24 10.10 -31.34
C MET A 104 13.62 9.08 -32.29
N LYS A 105 12.84 9.54 -33.26
CA LYS A 105 12.16 8.69 -34.24
C LYS A 105 12.40 9.16 -35.67
N SER A 106 12.46 8.20 -36.59
CA SER A 106 12.57 8.50 -38.03
C SER A 106 11.36 9.28 -38.54
N LYS A 107 11.50 9.98 -39.66
CA LYS A 107 10.35 10.56 -40.37
C LYS A 107 9.46 9.47 -40.96
N PRO A 108 8.14 9.70 -41.05
CA PRO A 108 7.21 8.80 -41.72
C PRO A 108 7.47 8.76 -43.24
N GLY A 109 7.01 7.70 -43.91
CA GLY A 109 7.03 7.55 -45.37
C GLY A 109 8.17 6.70 -45.91
N GLY A 110 9.17 6.36 -45.13
CA GLY A 110 10.21 5.40 -45.52
C GLY A 110 9.81 3.95 -45.23
N ASN A 111 10.37 3.00 -45.93
CA ASN A 111 10.14 1.58 -45.65
C ASN A 111 10.72 1.18 -44.29
N TRP A 112 11.79 1.79 -43.87
CA TRP A 112 12.38 1.58 -42.54
C TRP A 112 12.02 2.73 -41.61
N GLN A 113 11.31 2.43 -40.55
CA GLN A 113 10.95 3.35 -39.48
C GLN A 113 11.55 2.86 -38.16
N TRP A 114 12.06 3.77 -37.37
CA TRP A 114 12.67 3.42 -36.08
C TRP A 114 12.37 4.47 -35.02
N ALA A 115 12.41 4.01 -33.77
CA ALA A 115 12.33 4.84 -32.58
C ALA A 115 13.38 4.37 -31.56
N ASN A 116 14.11 5.34 -31.01
CA ASN A 116 15.02 5.14 -29.89
C ASN A 116 14.53 6.03 -28.74
N GLY A 117 14.51 5.52 -27.54
CA GLY A 117 14.09 6.32 -26.40
C GLY A 117 14.85 5.95 -25.14
N ILE A 118 14.94 6.95 -24.28
CA ILE A 118 15.34 6.81 -22.89
C ILE A 118 14.22 7.34 -22.03
N PHE A 119 13.98 6.69 -20.91
CA PHE A 119 12.96 7.07 -19.94
C PHE A 119 13.55 6.97 -18.56
N GLY A 120 13.11 7.84 -17.67
CA GLY A 120 13.41 7.75 -16.26
C GLY A 120 12.37 8.44 -15.42
N PHE A 121 12.16 7.95 -14.21
CA PHE A 121 11.43 8.69 -13.19
C PHE A 121 12.07 8.51 -11.83
N TYR A 122 11.81 9.49 -11.00
CA TYR A 122 12.07 9.42 -9.58
C TYR A 122 10.83 9.83 -8.81
N GLN A 123 10.43 8.97 -7.86
CA GLN A 123 9.27 9.17 -7.00
C GLN A 123 9.71 9.25 -5.54
N TRP A 124 9.18 10.25 -4.84
CA TRP A 124 9.28 10.38 -3.38
C TRP A 124 7.89 10.18 -2.80
N LEU A 125 7.66 9.04 -2.19
CA LEU A 125 6.42 8.77 -1.48
C LEU A 125 6.69 8.70 0.02
N ASN A 126 6.06 9.58 0.76
CA ASN A 126 5.99 9.50 2.21
C ASN A 126 4.56 9.16 2.62
N THR A 127 4.40 8.12 3.42
CA THR A 127 3.12 7.70 4.00
C THR A 127 3.23 7.74 5.51
N ASP A 128 2.33 8.47 6.16
CA ASP A 128 2.12 8.47 7.60
C ASP A 128 0.72 7.91 7.86
N GLY A 129 0.63 6.79 8.58
CA GLY A 129 -0.60 6.03 8.77
C GLY A 129 -0.72 5.49 10.19
N PRO A 130 -0.90 6.38 11.20
CA PRO A 130 -1.15 5.91 12.56
C PRO A 130 -2.50 5.20 12.64
N VAL A 131 -2.50 4.10 13.41
CA VAL A 131 -3.69 3.36 13.82
C VAL A 131 -3.86 3.59 15.32
N GLU A 132 -5.00 4.11 15.74
CA GLU A 132 -5.35 4.22 17.14
C GLU A 132 -6.32 3.11 17.51
N PHE A 133 -5.86 2.15 18.32
CA PHE A 133 -6.73 1.20 18.99
C PHE A 133 -7.44 1.91 20.12
N LYS A 134 -8.75 1.93 20.02
CA LYS A 134 -9.67 2.48 21.01
C LYS A 134 -9.95 1.45 22.13
N LYS A 135 -10.83 1.78 23.04
CA LYS A 135 -11.11 0.95 24.22
C LYS A 135 -11.48 -0.49 23.88
N ASP A 136 -12.43 -0.70 22.98
CA ASP A 136 -12.86 -2.04 22.58
C ASP A 136 -11.77 -2.77 21.80
N GLY A 137 -10.98 -2.04 21.01
CA GLY A 137 -9.83 -2.57 20.29
C GLY A 137 -8.73 -3.07 21.22
N VAL A 138 -8.39 -2.31 22.27
CA VAL A 138 -7.44 -2.74 23.28
C VAL A 138 -7.93 -4.00 23.99
N THR A 139 -9.18 -4.04 24.38
CA THR A 139 -9.75 -5.18 25.14
C THR A 139 -10.00 -6.38 24.23
N GLU A 140 -10.74 -6.23 23.14
CA GLU A 140 -11.20 -7.37 22.34
C GLU A 140 -10.14 -7.87 21.37
N VAL A 141 -9.37 -6.96 20.74
CA VAL A 141 -8.41 -7.34 19.72
C VAL A 141 -7.04 -7.66 20.30
N ILE A 142 -6.56 -6.92 21.30
CA ILE A 142 -5.22 -7.13 21.84
C ILE A 142 -5.26 -8.02 23.08
N GLU A 143 -5.94 -7.60 24.15
CA GLU A 143 -5.94 -8.31 25.42
C GLU A 143 -6.58 -9.70 25.33
N ASN A 144 -7.80 -9.80 24.78
CA ASN A 144 -8.51 -11.09 24.67
C ASN A 144 -7.78 -12.06 23.72
N ASN A 145 -7.23 -11.56 22.59
CA ASN A 145 -6.45 -12.43 21.71
C ASN A 145 -5.18 -12.95 22.39
N ALA A 146 -4.47 -12.13 23.15
CA ALA A 146 -3.32 -12.57 23.91
C ALA A 146 -3.71 -13.65 24.93
N ASN A 147 -4.78 -13.40 25.70
CA ASN A 147 -5.28 -14.34 26.70
C ASN A 147 -5.78 -15.65 26.09
N ASN A 148 -6.45 -15.61 24.95
CA ASN A 148 -6.96 -16.80 24.25
C ASN A 148 -5.85 -17.68 23.66
N ASN A 149 -4.67 -17.12 23.42
CA ASN A 149 -3.51 -17.85 22.91
C ASN A 149 -2.64 -18.46 24.04
N PHE A 150 -2.93 -18.18 25.30
CA PHE A 150 -2.25 -18.86 26.38
C PHE A 150 -2.67 -20.34 26.46
N PRO A 151 -1.76 -21.23 26.88
CA PRO A 151 -2.10 -22.64 27.07
C PRO A 151 -3.29 -22.83 27.98
N ASN A 152 -4.30 -23.57 27.52
CA ASN A 152 -5.50 -23.89 28.29
C ASN A 152 -5.67 -25.40 28.42
N SER A 153 -4.96 -26.00 29.39
CA SER A 153 -5.12 -27.39 29.75
C SER A 153 -5.08 -27.55 31.27
N PRO A 154 -5.66 -28.59 31.84
CA PRO A 154 -5.65 -28.80 33.30
C PRO A 154 -4.25 -28.88 33.95
N ALA A 155 -3.24 -29.22 33.14
CA ALA A 155 -1.84 -29.30 33.58
C ALA A 155 -1.03 -28.04 33.26
N ALA A 156 -1.59 -27.09 32.49
CA ALA A 156 -0.93 -25.87 32.14
C ALA A 156 -1.06 -24.80 33.21
N PRO A 157 -0.13 -23.85 33.30
CA PRO A 157 -0.31 -22.68 34.15
C PRO A 157 -1.48 -21.83 33.64
N THR A 158 -2.23 -21.22 34.54
CA THR A 158 -3.19 -20.19 34.21
C THR A 158 -2.42 -18.87 34.03
N MET A 159 -2.52 -18.29 32.87
CA MET A 159 -1.90 -17.01 32.54
C MET A 159 -2.97 -15.97 32.19
N LYS A 160 -2.78 -14.74 32.66
CA LYS A 160 -3.68 -13.62 32.34
C LYS A 160 -2.87 -12.34 32.12
N LEU A 161 -3.11 -11.72 30.99
CA LEU A 161 -2.66 -10.38 30.65
C LEU A 161 -3.83 -9.42 30.85
N THR A 162 -3.60 -8.25 31.43
CA THR A 162 -4.55 -7.15 31.48
C THR A 162 -3.85 -5.87 31.08
N ILE A 163 -4.38 -5.17 30.08
CA ILE A 163 -3.80 -3.93 29.55
C ILE A 163 -4.40 -2.74 30.29
N ASN A 164 -3.53 -1.86 30.81
CA ASN A 164 -3.95 -0.69 31.58
C ASN A 164 -4.21 0.55 30.72
N ASN A 165 -3.68 0.58 29.48
CA ASN A 165 -3.90 1.68 28.55
C ASN A 165 -5.39 1.72 28.10
N PRO A 166 -6.05 2.89 28.15
CA PRO A 166 -7.40 3.05 27.60
C PRO A 166 -7.38 3.04 26.06
N THR A 167 -6.30 3.49 25.45
CA THR A 167 -6.06 3.48 23.99
C THR A 167 -4.61 3.17 23.70
N LEU A 168 -4.30 2.64 22.52
CA LEU A 168 -2.96 2.39 22.05
C LEU A 168 -2.79 2.95 20.63
N ASN A 169 -1.88 3.90 20.50
CA ASN A 169 -1.54 4.46 19.18
C ASN A 169 -0.34 3.72 18.60
N VAL A 170 -0.49 3.18 17.40
CA VAL A 170 0.57 2.56 16.62
C VAL A 170 0.87 3.48 15.45
N SER A 171 1.98 4.20 15.50
CA SER A 171 2.40 5.05 14.39
C SER A 171 3.00 4.21 13.27
N GLY A 172 2.84 4.67 12.02
CA GLY A 172 3.47 4.07 10.85
C GLY A 172 3.95 5.17 9.92
N ASN A 173 5.27 5.37 9.87
CA ASN A 173 5.88 6.30 8.93
C ASN A 173 6.73 5.52 7.93
N PHE A 174 6.47 5.71 6.63
CA PHE A 174 7.09 4.98 5.53
C PHE A 174 7.57 5.96 4.47
N ASP A 175 8.89 5.98 4.23
CA ASP A 175 9.48 6.63 3.07
C ASP A 175 9.81 5.59 2.01
N THR A 176 9.17 5.71 0.84
CA THR A 176 9.32 4.76 -0.26
C THR A 176 9.82 5.45 -1.53
N PRO A 177 11.11 5.85 -1.58
CA PRO A 177 11.68 6.37 -2.82
C PRO A 177 11.80 5.26 -3.86
N THR A 178 11.38 5.57 -5.09
CA THR A 178 11.48 4.68 -6.24
C THR A 178 12.20 5.40 -7.38
N PHE A 179 13.19 4.75 -7.94
CA PHE A 179 13.90 5.17 -9.14
C PHE A 179 13.67 4.15 -10.25
N SER A 180 13.36 4.61 -11.47
CA SER A 180 13.29 3.76 -12.65
C SER A 180 13.98 4.42 -13.82
N ALA A 181 14.66 3.63 -14.64
CA ALA A 181 15.27 4.08 -15.89
C ALA A 181 15.13 2.99 -16.96
N ALA A 182 14.94 3.40 -18.19
CA ALA A 182 14.84 2.49 -19.33
C ALA A 182 15.52 3.06 -20.56
N ILE A 183 16.03 2.17 -21.40
CA ILE A 183 16.46 2.46 -22.75
C ILE A 183 15.75 1.49 -23.70
N TYR A 184 15.32 1.99 -24.85
CA TYR A 184 14.64 1.14 -25.80
C TYR A 184 14.92 1.52 -27.26
N HIS A 185 14.83 0.51 -28.10
CA HIS A 185 14.87 0.63 -29.54
C HIS A 185 13.74 -0.18 -30.16
N GLN A 186 13.12 0.37 -31.20
CA GLN A 186 12.17 -0.33 -32.04
C GLN A 186 12.43 0.02 -33.50
N SER A 187 12.43 -1.00 -34.37
CA SER A 187 12.45 -0.86 -35.82
C SER A 187 11.22 -1.52 -36.42
N THR A 188 10.63 -0.84 -37.40
CA THR A 188 9.57 -1.38 -38.23
C THR A 188 10.02 -1.30 -39.68
N TYR A 189 9.95 -2.42 -40.41
CA TYR A 189 10.17 -2.47 -41.85
C TYR A 189 8.86 -2.70 -42.56
N ASN A 190 8.41 -1.69 -43.33
CA ASN A 190 7.18 -1.71 -44.10
C ASN A 190 7.42 -2.31 -45.49
N ASN A 191 6.41 -2.95 -46.07
CA ASN A 191 6.48 -3.65 -47.35
C ASN A 191 7.61 -4.70 -47.38
N PHE A 192 7.75 -5.47 -46.27
CA PHE A 192 8.75 -6.52 -46.17
C PHE A 192 8.36 -7.71 -47.04
N LEU A 193 9.11 -8.01 -48.08
CA LEU A 193 8.90 -9.08 -49.09
C LEU A 193 7.66 -8.88 -49.97
N ILE A 194 6.54 -8.41 -49.47
CA ILE A 194 5.29 -8.14 -50.17
C ILE A 194 4.69 -6.81 -49.75
N ASP A 195 3.98 -6.15 -50.65
CA ASP A 195 3.28 -4.91 -50.36
C ASP A 195 2.26 -5.10 -49.23
N GLY A 196 2.20 -4.15 -48.28
CA GLY A 196 1.30 -4.18 -47.15
C GLY A 196 1.78 -5.00 -45.98
N LEU A 197 2.86 -5.80 -46.07
CA LEU A 197 3.43 -6.54 -44.95
C LEU A 197 4.43 -5.68 -44.17
N SER A 198 4.22 -5.48 -42.87
CA SER A 198 5.14 -4.77 -42.00
C SER A 198 5.59 -5.69 -40.86
N ILE A 199 6.89 -5.65 -40.55
CA ILE A 199 7.49 -6.39 -39.44
C ILE A 199 8.10 -5.38 -38.47
N THR A 200 7.79 -5.54 -37.21
CA THR A 200 8.35 -4.74 -36.11
C THR A 200 9.15 -5.62 -35.18
N ALA A 201 10.35 -5.19 -34.84
CA ALA A 201 11.17 -5.75 -33.75
C ALA A 201 11.62 -4.65 -32.84
N GLY A 202 11.65 -4.91 -31.54
CA GLY A 202 12.09 -3.96 -30.54
C GLY A 202 12.66 -4.63 -29.31
N LEU A 203 13.41 -3.86 -28.57
CA LEU A 203 14.05 -4.28 -27.33
C LEU A 203 14.01 -3.12 -26.35
N ARG A 204 13.65 -3.41 -25.09
CA ARG A 204 13.68 -2.45 -23.99
C ARG A 204 14.39 -3.08 -22.80
N LEU A 205 15.29 -2.33 -22.19
CA LEU A 205 15.96 -2.67 -20.95
C LEU A 205 15.45 -1.72 -19.88
N ASP A 206 14.85 -2.28 -18.84
CA ASP A 206 14.33 -1.56 -17.68
C ASP A 206 15.15 -1.88 -16.44
N TYR A 207 15.48 -0.85 -15.69
CA TYR A 207 16.00 -0.96 -14.33
C TYR A 207 15.09 -0.22 -13.38
N GLU A 208 14.72 -0.86 -12.28
CA GLU A 208 13.96 -0.21 -11.22
C GLU A 208 14.55 -0.57 -9.86
N LYS A 209 14.58 0.42 -8.98
CA LYS A 209 14.97 0.26 -7.58
C LYS A 209 13.97 0.97 -6.69
N MET A 210 13.40 0.22 -5.76
CA MET A 210 12.55 0.71 -4.69
C MET A 210 13.24 0.49 -3.35
N SER A 211 13.16 1.48 -2.48
CA SER A 211 13.59 1.38 -1.09
C SER A 211 12.42 1.75 -0.19
N MET A 212 12.36 1.17 0.99
CA MET A 212 11.41 1.52 2.03
C MET A 212 12.16 1.72 3.34
N ASN A 213 12.16 2.94 3.87
CA ASN A 213 12.54 3.21 5.24
C ASN A 213 11.25 3.25 6.05
N TYR A 214 11.19 2.48 7.12
CA TYR A 214 10.00 2.44 7.97
C TYR A 214 10.37 2.70 9.42
N ASN A 215 9.47 3.40 10.08
CA ASN A 215 9.51 3.64 11.51
C ASN A 215 8.08 3.51 12.05
N SER A 216 7.85 2.47 12.82
CA SER A 216 6.61 2.24 13.53
C SER A 216 6.90 2.23 15.02
N ALA A 217 6.44 3.26 15.71
CA ALA A 217 6.50 3.35 17.15
C ALA A 217 5.09 3.32 17.71
N SER A 218 4.87 2.58 18.80
CA SER A 218 3.58 2.57 19.47
C SER A 218 3.67 3.27 20.82
N THR A 219 2.51 3.66 21.35
CA THR A 219 2.40 4.00 22.77
C THR A 219 2.94 2.83 23.58
N PRO A 220 3.83 3.04 24.55
CA PRO A 220 4.29 1.98 25.44
C PRO A 220 3.09 1.28 26.07
N MET A 221 3.03 -0.03 25.97
CA MET A 221 1.94 -0.81 26.55
C MET A 221 2.19 -1.00 28.03
N ASP A 222 1.30 -0.45 28.85
CA ASP A 222 1.25 -0.68 30.30
C ASP A 222 0.31 -1.84 30.58
N PHE A 223 0.79 -2.87 31.25
CA PHE A 223 0.03 -4.08 31.49
C PHE A 223 0.36 -4.75 32.82
N ASN A 224 -0.58 -5.54 33.30
CA ASN A 224 -0.40 -6.46 34.42
C ASN A 224 -0.36 -7.90 33.85
N PHE A 225 0.48 -8.72 34.44
CA PHE A 225 0.57 -10.14 34.05
C PHE A 225 0.48 -11.02 35.28
N LYS A 226 -0.43 -11.99 35.25
CA LYS A 226 -0.61 -13.01 36.28
C LYS A 226 -0.26 -14.38 35.74
N PHE A 227 0.53 -15.12 36.53
CA PHE A 227 0.90 -16.49 36.27
C PHE A 227 0.57 -17.33 37.51
N TYR A 228 -0.26 -18.34 37.36
CA TYR A 228 -0.65 -19.26 38.40
C TYR A 228 -0.43 -20.70 37.97
N MET A 229 0.25 -21.49 38.78
CA MET A 229 0.47 -22.91 38.50
C MET A 229 0.38 -23.72 39.81
N GLN A 230 -0.59 -24.64 39.83
CA GLN A 230 -0.70 -25.61 40.93
C GLN A 230 0.25 -26.77 40.71
N MET A 231 1.16 -26.98 41.65
CA MET A 231 2.14 -28.06 41.60
C MET A 231 1.64 -29.25 42.43
N PRO A 232 1.94 -30.51 41.99
CA PRO A 232 1.63 -31.69 42.81
C PRO A 232 2.39 -31.65 44.14
N PRO A 233 1.75 -32.04 45.28
CA PRO A 233 2.46 -32.15 46.53
C PRO A 233 3.73 -33.03 46.44
N PRO A 234 4.81 -32.70 47.13
CA PRO A 234 4.96 -31.67 48.17
C PRO A 234 5.41 -30.26 47.64
N ARG A 235 5.32 -30.01 46.34
CA ARG A 235 5.77 -28.75 45.75
C ARG A 235 4.78 -27.60 46.04
N PRO A 236 5.28 -26.36 46.32
CA PRO A 236 4.42 -25.22 46.56
C PRO A 236 3.74 -24.79 45.26
N THR A 237 2.53 -24.23 45.38
CA THR A 237 1.87 -23.51 44.30
C THR A 237 2.68 -22.28 43.92
N ILE A 238 2.80 -22.03 42.63
CA ILE A 238 3.41 -20.81 42.10
C ILE A 238 2.28 -19.81 41.82
N ASP A 239 2.31 -18.65 42.44
CA ASP A 239 1.40 -17.53 42.19
C ASP A 239 2.23 -16.25 42.06
N LEU A 240 2.38 -15.77 40.83
CA LEU A 240 3.20 -14.60 40.50
C LEU A 240 2.30 -13.57 39.85
N GLU A 241 2.37 -12.33 40.33
CA GLU A 241 1.71 -11.19 39.75
C GLU A 241 2.72 -10.06 39.55
N SER A 242 2.85 -9.61 38.30
CA SER A 242 3.64 -8.42 37.96
C SER A 242 2.67 -7.33 37.52
N LYS A 243 2.81 -6.14 38.10
CA LYS A 243 1.92 -4.98 37.85
C LYS A 243 2.70 -3.85 37.19
N ASN A 244 1.99 -3.04 36.39
CA ASN A 244 2.50 -1.85 35.73
C ASN A 244 3.79 -2.14 34.95
N MET A 245 3.81 -3.25 34.23
CA MET A 245 4.90 -3.58 33.33
C MET A 245 4.80 -2.73 32.07
N ILE A 246 5.90 -2.20 31.61
CA ILE A 246 5.95 -1.38 30.40
C ILE A 246 6.67 -2.16 29.31
N ALA A 247 5.97 -2.42 28.23
CA ALA A 247 6.56 -2.94 27.00
C ALA A 247 6.67 -1.81 25.99
N PRO A 248 7.87 -1.29 25.70
CA PRO A 248 8.08 -0.39 24.59
C PRO A 248 7.84 -1.19 23.29
N ALA A 249 7.10 -0.60 22.37
CA ALA A 249 6.89 -1.21 21.08
C ALA A 249 7.32 -0.24 19.98
N GLY A 250 8.15 -0.71 19.09
CA GLY A 250 8.58 0.03 17.92
C GLY A 250 9.50 -0.82 17.08
N ILE A 251 9.31 -0.74 15.78
CA ILE A 251 10.20 -1.32 14.80
C ILE A 251 10.62 -0.25 13.81
N ASN A 252 11.87 -0.26 13.43
CA ASN A 252 12.37 0.58 12.35
C ASN A 252 13.34 -0.23 11.50
N GLY A 253 13.52 0.18 10.30
CA GLY A 253 14.44 -0.49 9.40
C GLY A 253 14.41 0.08 8.00
N LYS A 254 15.22 -0.55 7.16
CA LYS A 254 15.31 -0.23 5.74
C LYS A 254 15.29 -1.50 4.93
N LEU A 255 14.45 -1.52 3.91
CA LEU A 255 14.39 -2.55 2.89
C LEU A 255 14.69 -1.92 1.54
N SER A 256 15.29 -2.69 0.63
CA SER A 256 15.52 -2.25 -0.74
C SER A 256 15.47 -3.46 -1.65
N ASN A 257 14.86 -3.29 -2.80
CA ASN A 257 14.84 -4.28 -3.87
C ASN A 257 15.06 -3.58 -5.20
N ASP A 258 15.78 -4.23 -6.10
CA ASP A 258 15.99 -3.76 -7.45
C ASP A 258 15.89 -4.92 -8.45
N TYR A 259 15.55 -4.59 -9.67
CA TYR A 259 15.53 -5.55 -10.77
C TYR A 259 15.95 -4.90 -12.08
N LEU A 260 16.49 -5.75 -12.96
CA LEU A 260 16.83 -5.43 -14.33
C LEU A 260 16.04 -6.39 -15.24
N GLN A 261 15.30 -5.85 -16.19
CA GLN A 261 14.45 -6.65 -17.06
C GLN A 261 14.67 -6.30 -18.52
N LEU A 262 14.80 -7.33 -19.35
CA LEU A 262 14.87 -7.22 -20.80
C LEU A 262 13.53 -7.60 -21.41
N LEU A 263 12.95 -6.69 -22.20
CA LEU A 263 11.62 -6.82 -22.78
C LEU A 263 11.72 -6.81 -24.32
N PRO A 264 11.73 -7.99 -24.96
CA PRO A 264 11.66 -8.09 -26.41
C PRO A 264 10.24 -7.82 -26.91
N LYS A 265 10.13 -7.19 -28.06
CA LYS A 265 8.88 -6.96 -28.80
C LYS A 265 9.02 -7.50 -30.22
N PHE A 266 8.00 -8.21 -30.67
CA PHE A 266 7.88 -8.62 -32.07
C PHE A 266 6.42 -8.48 -32.51
N ALA A 267 6.19 -7.92 -33.71
CA ALA A 267 4.86 -7.80 -34.29
C ALA A 267 4.92 -7.93 -35.82
N ILE A 268 3.89 -8.51 -36.39
CA ILE A 268 3.64 -8.60 -37.83
C ILE A 268 2.29 -7.95 -38.09
N GLN A 269 2.24 -7.07 -39.07
CA GLN A 269 1.01 -6.43 -39.54
C GLN A 269 0.90 -6.57 -41.03
N TYR A 270 -0.28 -6.89 -41.49
CA TYR A 270 -0.62 -6.91 -42.92
C TYR A 270 -1.80 -6.00 -43.20
N GLU A 271 -1.60 -5.04 -44.13
CA GLU A 271 -2.65 -4.13 -44.59
C GLU A 271 -3.23 -4.69 -45.88
N TRP A 272 -4.49 -5.10 -45.82
CA TRP A 272 -5.23 -5.61 -46.95
C TRP A 272 -5.77 -4.44 -47.76
N LYS A 273 -5.40 -4.36 -49.03
CA LYS A 273 -5.93 -3.38 -49.99
C LYS A 273 -7.16 -3.94 -50.73
#